data_d55c9ed96688e9d45c5abb7071039c9d
#
_entry.id   d55c9ed96688e9d45c5abb7071039c9d
#
_cell.length_a   1.000
_cell.length_b   1.000
_cell.length_c   1.000
_cell.angle_alpha   90.00
_cell.angle_beta   90.00
_cell.angle_gamma   90.00
#
_symmetry.space_group_name_H-M   'P 1'
#
loop_
_entity.id
_entity.type
_entity.pdbx_description
1 polymer ?
#
loop_
_entity_poly.entity_id
_entity_poly.type
_entity_poly.pdbx_seq_one_letter_code
_entity_poly.pdbx_strand_id
1 'polypeptide(L)'
;LVQQVRNISSVSKISYSDGSIISDIDSDLIRIPVQKDAISDNVKKAVIATEDENFNSHNGVVPKAVIRATLGSVAGVGSSSGGSTLTQQLIKQQVVGDAPTFSRKAAEIIDALAHERVMDKDEILTTYLNVSPFGRNNRGQNIAGVEAAAQGIFGVSAKDLTVPQSAFIAGLPQSPIVYSPYAADGSLKSE
;
A
#
# COMPACT_ATOMS: atom_id res chain seq x y z
N LEU A 1 -18.75 3.43 0.20
CA LEU A 1 -17.38 3.53 0.76
C LEU A 1 -16.71 2.15 0.87
N VAL A 2 -17.26 1.18 1.62
CA VAL A 2 -16.67 -0.17 1.77
C VAL A 2 -16.49 -0.88 0.44
N GLN A 3 -17.48 -0.80 -0.47
CA GLN A 3 -17.36 -1.37 -1.82
C GLN A 3 -16.26 -0.68 -2.64
N GLN A 4 -15.99 0.59 -2.41
CA GLN A 4 -14.94 1.33 -3.10
C GLN A 4 -13.55 0.83 -2.70
N VAL A 5 -13.35 0.48 -1.42
CA VAL A 5 -12.11 -0.12 -0.92
C VAL A 5 -11.91 -1.54 -1.45
N ARG A 6 -13.00 -2.31 -1.62
CA ARG A 6 -12.94 -3.68 -2.16
C ARG A 6 -12.71 -3.73 -3.67
N ASN A 7 -13.09 -2.68 -4.40
CA ASN A 7 -12.94 -2.61 -5.86
C ASN A 7 -11.55 -2.10 -6.24
N ILE A 8 -10.60 -3.03 -6.37
CA ILE A 8 -9.26 -2.73 -6.86
C ILE A 8 -9.27 -2.80 -8.38
N SER A 9 -9.04 -1.65 -9.04
CA SER A 9 -8.90 -1.63 -10.49
C SER A 9 -7.58 -2.27 -10.92
N SER A 10 -7.65 -3.21 -11.85
CA SER A 10 -6.48 -3.75 -12.55
C SER A 10 -6.14 -2.91 -13.78
N VAL A 11 -4.94 -3.08 -14.32
CA VAL A 11 -4.56 -2.51 -15.61
C VAL A 11 -5.48 -3.06 -16.69
N SER A 12 -6.05 -2.19 -17.51
CA SER A 12 -6.86 -2.60 -18.66
C SER A 12 -5.95 -3.15 -19.75
N LYS A 13 -6.29 -4.34 -20.27
CA LYS A 13 -5.55 -4.99 -21.36
C LYS A 13 -6.45 -5.03 -22.60
N ILE A 14 -5.89 -4.73 -23.76
CA ILE A 14 -6.55 -4.96 -25.05
C ILE A 14 -6.01 -6.28 -25.59
N SER A 15 -6.90 -7.25 -25.81
CA SER A 15 -6.53 -8.57 -26.31
C SER A 15 -7.23 -8.85 -27.63
N TYR A 16 -6.62 -9.66 -28.49
CA TYR A 16 -7.28 -10.28 -29.63
C TYR A 16 -8.33 -11.30 -29.17
N SER A 17 -9.20 -11.73 -30.07
CA SER A 17 -10.23 -12.72 -29.78
C SER A 17 -9.68 -14.09 -29.38
N ASP A 18 -8.42 -14.38 -29.69
CA ASP A 18 -7.69 -15.60 -29.28
C ASP A 18 -7.05 -15.47 -27.87
N GLY A 19 -7.23 -14.32 -27.20
CA GLY A 19 -6.67 -14.05 -25.88
C GLY A 19 -5.24 -13.53 -25.87
N SER A 20 -4.58 -13.40 -27.03
CA SER A 20 -3.25 -12.78 -27.12
C SER A 20 -3.35 -11.26 -26.86
N ILE A 21 -2.37 -10.69 -26.14
CA ILE A 21 -2.37 -9.30 -25.75
C ILE A 21 -1.91 -8.43 -26.92
N ILE A 22 -2.75 -7.47 -27.35
CA ILE A 22 -2.42 -6.49 -28.39
C ILE A 22 -1.55 -5.37 -27.79
N SER A 23 -1.98 -4.83 -26.67
CA SER A 23 -1.30 -3.76 -25.94
C SER A 23 -1.79 -3.74 -24.50
N ASP A 24 -0.89 -3.55 -23.57
CA ASP A 24 -1.25 -2.98 -22.28
C ASP A 24 -1.60 -1.51 -22.54
N ILE A 25 -2.77 -1.05 -22.10
CA ILE A 25 -3.02 0.38 -22.09
C ILE A 25 -1.95 0.96 -21.18
N ASP A 26 -1.10 1.78 -21.77
CA ASP A 26 0.06 2.38 -21.12
C ASP A 26 -0.45 3.24 -19.95
N SER A 27 -0.57 2.60 -18.80
CA SER A 27 -0.83 3.30 -17.56
C SER A 27 0.52 3.43 -16.87
N ASP A 28 0.90 4.64 -16.50
CA ASP A 28 2.07 4.91 -15.67
C ASP A 28 2.07 4.15 -14.34
N LEU A 29 1.03 3.37 -14.08
CA LEU A 29 0.82 2.59 -12.87
C LEU A 29 0.55 1.12 -13.18
N ILE A 30 1.46 0.25 -12.79
CA ILE A 30 1.31 -1.21 -12.87
C ILE A 30 0.72 -1.74 -11.57
N ARG A 31 -0.39 -2.48 -11.68
CA ARG A 31 -1.03 -3.16 -10.56
C ARG A 31 -1.54 -4.54 -10.98
N ILE A 32 -1.18 -5.55 -10.19
CA ILE A 32 -1.59 -6.94 -10.38
C ILE A 32 -2.24 -7.40 -9.08
N PRO A 33 -3.58 -7.29 -8.96
CA PRO A 33 -4.27 -7.74 -7.75
C PRO A 33 -4.18 -9.26 -7.58
N VAL A 34 -3.93 -9.69 -6.36
CA VAL A 34 -3.84 -11.11 -6.00
C VAL A 34 -4.66 -11.42 -4.75
N GLN A 35 -5.10 -12.67 -4.62
CA GLN A 35 -5.79 -13.15 -3.43
C GLN A 35 -4.79 -13.38 -2.28
N LYS A 36 -5.30 -13.39 -1.06
CA LYS A 36 -4.52 -13.57 0.18
C LYS A 36 -3.57 -14.76 0.14
N ASP A 37 -3.99 -15.88 -0.48
CA ASP A 37 -3.20 -17.12 -0.55
C ASP A 37 -2.04 -17.06 -1.55
N ALA A 38 -2.06 -16.06 -2.44
CA ALA A 38 -0.99 -15.76 -3.37
C ALA A 38 0.01 -14.72 -2.82
N ILE A 39 -0.04 -14.41 -1.53
CA ILE A 39 0.88 -13.48 -0.86
C ILE A 39 1.64 -14.23 0.23
N SER A 40 2.98 -14.14 0.20
CA SER A 40 3.84 -14.75 1.21
C SER A 40 3.54 -14.23 2.62
N ASP A 41 3.53 -15.14 3.59
CA ASP A 41 3.42 -14.77 5.01
C ASP A 41 4.61 -13.93 5.50
N ASN A 42 5.76 -14.05 4.83
CA ASN A 42 6.93 -13.24 5.16
C ASN A 42 6.65 -11.74 4.94
N VAL A 43 6.08 -11.36 3.77
CA VAL A 43 5.78 -9.96 3.48
C VAL A 43 4.60 -9.44 4.29
N LYS A 44 3.60 -10.25 4.59
CA LYS A 44 2.52 -9.89 5.51
C LYS A 44 3.06 -9.52 6.89
N LYS A 45 3.91 -10.38 7.45
CA LYS A 45 4.57 -10.15 8.76
C LYS A 45 5.50 -8.94 8.72
N ALA A 46 6.29 -8.79 7.65
CA ALA A 46 7.22 -7.67 7.51
C ALA A 46 6.49 -6.33 7.49
N VAL A 47 5.39 -6.22 6.72
CA VAL A 47 4.58 -5.00 6.65
C VAL A 47 3.92 -4.68 7.99
N ILE A 48 3.34 -5.67 8.67
CA ILE A 48 2.77 -5.46 10.02
C ILE A 48 3.85 -4.97 10.98
N ALA A 49 5.03 -5.60 11.00
CA ALA A 49 6.10 -5.20 11.91
C ALA A 49 6.66 -3.80 11.63
N THR A 50 6.65 -3.35 10.36
CA THR A 50 7.20 -2.06 9.94
C THR A 50 6.19 -0.91 10.08
N GLU A 51 4.96 -1.14 9.64
CA GLU A 51 3.95 -0.09 9.49
C GLU A 51 2.98 -0.02 10.68
N ASP A 52 2.67 -1.17 11.31
CA ASP A 52 1.63 -1.25 12.33
C ASP A 52 1.79 -2.51 13.21
N GLU A 53 2.78 -2.52 14.08
CA GLU A 53 3.10 -3.69 14.94
C GLU A 53 1.92 -4.21 15.79
N ASN A 54 0.96 -3.34 16.09
CA ASN A 54 -0.24 -3.65 16.86
C ASN A 54 -1.47 -3.92 15.99
N PHE A 55 -1.30 -4.13 14.66
CA PHE A 55 -2.39 -4.29 13.70
C PHE A 55 -3.48 -5.25 14.16
N ASN A 56 -3.12 -6.39 14.71
CA ASN A 56 -4.05 -7.43 15.15
C ASN A 56 -4.76 -7.13 16.49
N SER A 57 -4.38 -6.07 17.19
CA SER A 57 -4.90 -5.76 18.53
C SER A 57 -5.73 -4.49 18.64
N HIS A 58 -5.73 -3.64 17.62
CA HIS A 58 -6.58 -2.44 17.60
C HIS A 58 -7.73 -2.56 16.60
N ASN A 59 -8.71 -1.64 16.68
CA ASN A 59 -9.88 -1.58 15.82
C ASN A 59 -9.79 -0.37 14.87
N GLY A 60 -8.76 -0.33 14.00
CA GLY A 60 -8.59 0.67 12.95
C GLY A 60 -7.78 1.91 13.36
N VAL A 61 -7.73 2.24 14.63
CA VAL A 61 -6.95 3.38 15.15
C VAL A 61 -6.28 3.05 16.47
N VAL A 62 -5.15 3.69 16.73
CA VAL A 62 -4.48 3.64 18.03
C VAL A 62 -4.76 4.97 18.76
N PRO A 63 -5.56 4.98 19.85
CA PRO A 63 -5.98 6.21 20.51
C PRO A 63 -4.83 7.12 20.94
N LYS A 64 -3.75 6.58 21.48
CA LYS A 64 -2.55 7.33 21.86
C LYS A 64 -1.90 8.05 20.68
N ALA A 65 -1.89 7.43 19.48
CA ALA A 65 -1.35 8.03 18.27
C ALA A 65 -2.24 9.18 17.77
N VAL A 66 -3.56 9.04 17.87
CA VAL A 66 -4.52 10.10 17.53
C VAL A 66 -4.33 11.32 18.44
N ILE A 67 -4.26 11.10 19.76
CA ILE A 67 -4.03 12.18 20.74
C ILE A 67 -2.71 12.90 20.45
N ARG A 68 -1.62 12.16 20.21
CA ARG A 68 -0.31 12.73 19.90
C ARG A 68 -0.34 13.55 18.63
N ALA A 69 -0.98 13.07 17.56
CA ALA A 69 -1.11 13.78 16.29
C ALA A 69 -1.91 15.09 16.45
N THR A 70 -2.99 15.06 17.24
CA THR A 70 -3.83 16.24 17.50
C THR A 70 -3.07 17.29 18.30
N LEU A 71 -2.37 16.89 19.36
CA LEU A 71 -1.55 17.80 20.17
C LEU A 71 -0.39 18.38 19.39
N GLY A 72 0.28 17.58 18.56
CA GLY A 72 1.36 18.04 17.67
C GLY A 72 0.89 19.08 16.66
N SER A 73 -0.31 18.93 16.10
CA SER A 73 -0.91 19.89 15.17
C SER A 73 -1.21 21.23 15.85
N VAL A 74 -1.69 21.21 17.09
CA VAL A 74 -1.99 22.43 17.87
C VAL A 74 -0.70 23.13 18.30
N ALA A 75 0.37 22.37 18.60
CA ALA A 75 1.65 22.92 19.02
C ALA A 75 2.54 23.40 17.86
N GLY A 76 2.11 23.26 16.60
CA GLY A 76 2.90 23.65 15.43
C GLY A 76 4.15 22.80 15.22
N VAL A 77 4.31 21.73 15.98
CA VAL A 77 5.36 20.73 15.78
C VAL A 77 4.87 19.77 14.71
N GLY A 78 5.50 19.80 13.54
CA GLY A 78 5.10 19.00 12.39
C GLY A 78 4.83 17.54 12.80
N SER A 79 3.74 16.97 12.32
CA SER A 79 3.35 15.59 12.64
C SER A 79 4.48 14.65 12.23
N SER A 80 5.15 14.05 13.20
CA SER A 80 6.07 12.95 12.93
C SER A 80 5.25 11.84 12.27
N SER A 81 5.56 11.49 11.03
CA SER A 81 5.05 10.30 10.36
C SER A 81 5.42 9.09 11.23
N GLY A 82 4.47 8.25 11.57
CA GLY A 82 4.74 7.05 12.38
C GLY A 82 3.68 6.74 13.43
N GLY A 83 2.42 6.98 13.14
CA GLY A 83 1.33 6.67 14.06
C GLY A 83 -0.01 6.33 13.39
N SER A 84 -0.06 6.35 12.06
CA SER A 84 -1.26 5.92 11.32
C SER A 84 -1.22 4.40 11.13
N THR A 85 -2.33 3.74 11.44
CA THR A 85 -2.50 2.29 11.26
C THR A 85 -2.56 1.92 9.78
N LEU A 86 -2.38 0.63 9.47
CA LEU A 86 -2.59 0.09 8.12
C LEU A 86 -3.97 0.41 7.59
N THR A 87 -5.00 0.31 8.43
CA THR A 87 -6.38 0.64 8.07
C THR A 87 -6.52 2.13 7.71
N GLN A 88 -5.93 3.04 8.48
CA GLN A 88 -5.91 4.46 8.17
C GLN A 88 -5.18 4.77 6.87
N GLN A 89 -4.04 4.11 6.62
CA GLN A 89 -3.28 4.27 5.38
C GLN A 89 -4.09 3.78 4.17
N LEU A 90 -4.78 2.64 4.30
CA LEU A 90 -5.66 2.12 3.25
C LEU A 90 -6.78 3.11 2.92
N ILE A 91 -7.47 3.65 3.93
CA ILE A 91 -8.52 4.64 3.74
C ILE A 91 -7.98 5.91 3.08
N LYS A 92 -6.83 6.40 3.52
CA LYS A 92 -6.16 7.54 2.91
C LYS A 92 -5.93 7.33 1.41
N GLN A 93 -5.43 6.17 1.04
CA GLN A 93 -5.09 5.84 -0.35
C GLN A 93 -6.33 5.66 -1.24
N GLN A 94 -7.43 5.13 -0.71
CA GLN A 94 -8.59 4.71 -1.52
C GLN A 94 -9.79 5.65 -1.45
N VAL A 95 -9.92 6.43 -0.39
CA VAL A 95 -11.16 7.17 -0.10
C VAL A 95 -10.94 8.67 0.05
N VAL A 96 -10.05 9.09 0.95
CA VAL A 96 -9.98 10.50 1.37
C VAL A 96 -8.86 11.32 0.73
N GLY A 97 -7.93 10.67 0.03
CA GLY A 97 -6.80 11.33 -0.64
C GLY A 97 -5.76 11.92 0.32
N ASP A 98 -4.85 12.73 -0.23
CA ASP A 98 -3.61 13.17 0.44
C ASP A 98 -3.64 14.59 1.01
N ALA A 99 -4.73 15.35 0.85
CA ALA A 99 -4.78 16.73 1.32
C ALA A 99 -4.48 16.83 2.84
N PRO A 100 -3.50 17.64 3.28
CA PRO A 100 -3.05 17.69 4.67
C PRO A 100 -3.99 18.55 5.53
N THR A 101 -5.29 18.23 5.58
CA THR A 101 -6.29 18.98 6.34
C THR A 101 -6.75 18.21 7.58
N PHE A 102 -7.15 18.94 8.61
CA PHE A 102 -7.71 18.34 9.81
C PHE A 102 -9.02 17.57 9.52
N SER A 103 -9.89 18.15 8.69
CA SER A 103 -11.14 17.51 8.29
C SER A 103 -10.91 16.17 7.56
N ARG A 104 -9.90 16.11 6.68
CA ARG A 104 -9.50 14.85 6.04
C ARG A 104 -9.03 13.82 7.06
N LYS A 105 -8.20 14.23 8.03
CA LYS A 105 -7.70 13.29 9.07
C LYS A 105 -8.82 12.79 9.98
N ALA A 106 -9.79 13.64 10.29
CA ALA A 106 -10.98 13.21 11.03
C ALA A 106 -11.83 12.20 10.23
N ALA A 107 -12.05 12.46 8.92
CA ALA A 107 -12.74 11.52 8.05
C ALA A 107 -11.99 10.17 7.96
N GLU A 108 -10.68 10.19 7.78
CA GLU A 108 -9.84 8.98 7.76
C GLU A 108 -10.02 8.13 9.03
N ILE A 109 -10.05 8.75 10.21
CA ILE A 109 -10.24 8.06 11.49
C ILE A 109 -11.64 7.42 11.56
N ILE A 110 -12.68 8.17 11.22
CA ILE A 110 -14.07 7.68 11.25
C ILE A 110 -14.25 6.52 10.26
N ASP A 111 -13.73 6.67 9.06
CA ASP A 111 -13.82 5.64 8.03
C ASP A 111 -12.99 4.39 8.37
N ALA A 112 -11.81 4.55 9.00
CA ALA A 112 -11.03 3.41 9.48
C ALA A 112 -11.79 2.59 10.53
N LEU A 113 -12.43 3.25 11.50
CA LEU A 113 -13.27 2.58 12.49
C LEU A 113 -14.49 1.88 11.87
N ALA A 114 -15.09 2.47 10.83
CA ALA A 114 -16.22 1.89 10.12
C ALA A 114 -15.80 0.65 9.29
N HIS A 115 -14.64 0.70 8.64
CA HIS A 115 -14.13 -0.41 7.83
C HIS A 115 -13.76 -1.63 8.68
N GLU A 116 -13.16 -1.45 9.85
CA GLU A 116 -12.83 -2.53 10.78
C GLU A 116 -14.07 -3.26 11.38
N ARG A 117 -15.25 -2.70 11.20
CA ARG A 117 -16.50 -3.37 11.59
C ARG A 117 -17.05 -4.32 10.53
N VAL A 118 -16.60 -4.17 9.28
CA VAL A 118 -17.17 -4.86 8.11
C VAL A 118 -16.15 -5.60 7.27
N MET A 119 -14.87 -5.41 7.55
CA MET A 119 -13.74 -6.13 6.95
C MET A 119 -12.92 -6.76 8.06
N ASP A 120 -12.52 -8.01 7.89
CA ASP A 120 -11.59 -8.64 8.81
C ASP A 120 -10.14 -8.18 8.58
N LYS A 121 -9.24 -8.49 9.50
CA LYS A 121 -7.84 -8.10 9.45
C LYS A 121 -7.11 -8.64 8.22
N ASP A 122 -7.42 -9.86 7.81
CA ASP A 122 -6.84 -10.48 6.63
C ASP A 122 -7.30 -9.77 5.35
N GLU A 123 -8.57 -9.39 5.28
CA GLU A 123 -9.14 -8.64 4.15
C GLU A 123 -8.51 -7.24 4.05
N ILE A 124 -8.38 -6.54 5.19
CA ILE A 124 -7.74 -5.22 5.25
C ILE A 124 -6.27 -5.31 4.80
N LEU A 125 -5.51 -6.26 5.34
CA LEU A 125 -4.10 -6.44 5.00
C LEU A 125 -3.92 -6.82 3.53
N THR A 126 -4.73 -7.74 3.01
CA THR A 126 -4.70 -8.14 1.60
C THR A 126 -5.00 -6.96 0.69
N THR A 127 -6.01 -6.17 1.02
CA THR A 127 -6.37 -4.98 0.26
C THR A 127 -5.26 -3.94 0.30
N TYR A 128 -4.69 -3.68 1.48
CA TYR A 128 -3.53 -2.78 1.63
C TYR A 128 -2.36 -3.22 0.76
N LEU A 129 -1.99 -4.50 0.79
CA LEU A 129 -0.90 -5.06 -0.02
C LEU A 129 -1.18 -5.02 -1.52
N ASN A 130 -2.43 -4.98 -1.95
CA ASN A 130 -2.80 -4.85 -3.35
C ASN A 130 -2.84 -3.41 -3.88
N VAL A 131 -2.97 -2.41 -3.00
CA VAL A 131 -3.14 -1.01 -3.45
C VAL A 131 -1.98 -0.10 -3.11
N SER A 132 -1.17 -0.46 -2.11
CA SER A 132 -0.06 0.38 -1.64
C SER A 132 0.97 0.64 -2.73
N PRO A 133 1.51 1.86 -2.81
CA PRO A 133 2.59 2.20 -3.74
C PRO A 133 3.90 1.59 -3.25
N PHE A 134 4.64 0.96 -4.17
CA PHE A 134 5.93 0.32 -3.91
C PHE A 134 7.08 0.89 -4.79
N GLY A 135 6.92 2.11 -5.32
CA GLY A 135 7.94 2.76 -6.12
C GLY A 135 7.84 2.44 -7.60
N ARG A 136 8.95 2.07 -8.23
CA ARG A 136 9.06 1.83 -9.67
C ARG A 136 9.66 0.47 -9.99
N ASN A 137 9.29 -0.07 -11.15
CA ASN A 137 9.90 -1.26 -11.72
C ASN A 137 11.14 -0.91 -12.57
N ASN A 138 11.78 -1.92 -13.14
CA ASN A 138 12.95 -1.80 -14.02
C ASN A 138 12.66 -1.16 -15.39
N ARG A 139 11.43 -0.72 -15.64
CA ARG A 139 11.01 0.07 -16.81
C ARG A 139 10.69 1.52 -16.44
N GLY A 140 10.90 1.92 -15.17
CA GLY A 140 10.57 3.24 -14.66
C GLY A 140 9.09 3.48 -14.36
N GLN A 141 8.22 2.49 -14.58
CA GLN A 141 6.78 2.59 -14.35
C GLN A 141 6.48 2.52 -12.86
N ASN A 142 5.53 3.31 -12.39
CA ASN A 142 5.07 3.25 -11.00
C ASN A 142 4.39 1.91 -10.70
N ILE A 143 4.65 1.37 -9.51
CA ILE A 143 4.12 0.08 -9.06
C ILE A 143 3.15 0.31 -7.89
N ALA A 144 1.97 -0.27 -7.98
CA ALA A 144 1.08 -0.45 -6.84
C ALA A 144 0.74 -1.94 -6.68
N GLY A 145 0.75 -2.38 -5.43
CA GLY A 145 0.49 -3.77 -5.08
C GLY A 145 1.73 -4.65 -5.03
N VAL A 146 1.69 -5.58 -4.10
CA VAL A 146 2.82 -6.45 -3.73
C VAL A 146 3.23 -7.40 -4.85
N GLU A 147 2.29 -7.87 -5.67
CA GLU A 147 2.60 -8.77 -6.81
C GLU A 147 3.39 -8.02 -7.88
N ALA A 148 2.93 -6.81 -8.25
CA ALA A 148 3.66 -5.98 -9.20
C ALA A 148 5.05 -5.58 -8.65
N ALA A 149 5.17 -5.36 -7.33
CA ALA A 149 6.46 -5.09 -6.70
C ALA A 149 7.38 -6.30 -6.73
N ALA A 150 6.89 -7.49 -6.37
CA ALA A 150 7.67 -8.73 -6.38
C ALA A 150 8.21 -9.04 -7.78
N GLN A 151 7.34 -8.94 -8.79
CA GLN A 151 7.74 -9.17 -10.18
C GLN A 151 8.67 -8.07 -10.71
N GLY A 152 8.33 -6.80 -10.48
CA GLY A 152 9.06 -5.67 -11.05
C GLY A 152 10.43 -5.39 -10.42
N ILE A 153 10.63 -5.82 -9.17
CA ILE A 153 11.88 -5.60 -8.44
C ILE A 153 12.73 -6.87 -8.39
N PHE A 154 12.13 -8.02 -8.14
CA PHE A 154 12.84 -9.28 -7.90
C PHE A 154 12.60 -10.35 -8.97
N GLY A 155 11.64 -10.17 -9.88
CA GLY A 155 11.29 -11.16 -10.90
C GLY A 155 10.64 -12.42 -10.35
N VAL A 156 10.03 -12.35 -9.16
CA VAL A 156 9.35 -13.48 -8.49
C VAL A 156 7.88 -13.15 -8.20
N SER A 157 7.07 -14.17 -7.94
CA SER A 157 5.70 -13.97 -7.44
C SER A 157 5.71 -13.48 -5.99
N ALA A 158 4.69 -12.72 -5.59
CA ALA A 158 4.50 -12.29 -4.20
C ALA A 158 4.42 -13.47 -3.22
N LYS A 159 3.98 -14.63 -3.69
CA LYS A 159 3.93 -15.87 -2.90
C LYS A 159 5.32 -16.40 -2.54
N ASP A 160 6.29 -16.19 -3.42
CA ASP A 160 7.64 -16.76 -3.31
C ASP A 160 8.66 -15.79 -2.67
N LEU A 161 8.19 -14.65 -2.16
CA LEU A 161 9.05 -13.67 -1.50
C LEU A 161 9.75 -14.28 -0.29
N THR A 162 11.07 -14.22 -0.29
CA THR A 162 11.93 -14.58 0.84
C THR A 162 11.86 -13.53 1.95
N VAL A 163 12.39 -13.84 3.14
CA VAL A 163 12.42 -12.89 4.27
C VAL A 163 13.16 -11.58 3.91
N PRO A 164 14.38 -11.60 3.31
CA PRO A 164 15.06 -10.37 2.92
C PRO A 164 14.30 -9.55 1.88
N GLN A 165 13.73 -10.19 0.87
CA GLN A 165 12.91 -9.52 -0.15
C GLN A 165 11.65 -8.90 0.46
N SER A 166 11.01 -9.61 1.39
CA SER A 166 9.83 -9.13 2.13
C SER A 166 10.14 -7.91 2.99
N ALA A 167 11.29 -7.93 3.68
CA ALA A 167 11.74 -6.78 4.49
C ALA A 167 12.02 -5.55 3.61
N PHE A 168 12.64 -5.75 2.44
CA PHE A 168 12.88 -4.68 1.49
C PHE A 168 11.56 -4.06 0.99
N ILE A 169 10.62 -4.89 0.53
CA ILE A 169 9.30 -4.44 0.06
C ILE A 169 8.55 -3.69 1.17
N ALA A 170 8.58 -4.20 2.41
CA ALA A 170 7.89 -3.58 3.54
C ALA A 170 8.40 -2.16 3.88
N GLY A 171 9.64 -1.83 3.54
CA GLY A 171 10.19 -0.48 3.73
C GLY A 171 9.78 0.53 2.67
N LEU A 172 9.32 0.09 1.50
CA LEU A 172 9.02 0.99 0.37
C LEU A 172 7.85 1.94 0.59
N PRO A 173 6.71 1.54 1.21
CA PRO A 173 5.54 2.40 1.33
C PRO A 173 5.77 3.70 2.10
N GLN A 174 6.76 3.75 2.98
CA GLN A 174 7.11 4.96 3.73
C GLN A 174 7.52 6.12 2.81
N SER A 175 8.29 5.83 1.75
CA SER A 175 8.69 6.81 0.74
C SER A 175 8.95 6.11 -0.61
N PRO A 176 7.88 5.71 -1.33
CA PRO A 176 7.98 4.77 -2.44
C PRO A 176 8.93 5.22 -3.55
N ILE A 177 8.90 6.51 -3.89
CA ILE A 177 9.75 7.05 -4.95
C ILE A 177 11.22 7.20 -4.50
N VAL A 178 11.44 7.55 -3.23
CA VAL A 178 12.81 7.72 -2.69
C VAL A 178 13.48 6.38 -2.50
N TYR A 179 12.78 5.43 -1.90
CA TYR A 179 13.33 4.10 -1.57
C TYR A 179 13.26 3.10 -2.72
N SER A 180 12.56 3.44 -3.81
CA SER A 180 12.57 2.61 -5.02
C SER A 180 14.00 2.42 -5.53
N PRO A 181 14.40 1.20 -5.88
CA PRO A 181 15.72 0.94 -6.45
C PRO A 181 15.86 1.49 -7.87
N TYR A 182 14.75 1.78 -8.54
CA TYR A 182 14.72 2.24 -9.93
C TYR A 182 14.35 3.71 -10.06
N ALA A 183 15.03 4.41 -10.98
CA ALA A 183 14.70 5.75 -11.41
C ALA A 183 13.54 5.78 -12.43
N ALA A 184 13.13 6.97 -12.87
CA ALA A 184 12.02 7.12 -13.82
C ALA A 184 12.33 6.57 -15.22
N ASP A 185 13.61 6.45 -15.59
CA ASP A 185 14.08 5.86 -16.83
C ASP A 185 14.30 4.33 -16.76
N GLY A 186 14.00 3.72 -15.60
CA GLY A 186 14.19 2.29 -15.35
C GLY A 186 15.61 1.88 -14.97
N SER A 187 16.55 2.82 -14.89
CA SER A 187 17.92 2.55 -14.43
C SER A 187 17.95 2.32 -12.91
N LEU A 188 18.91 1.52 -12.44
CA LEU A 188 19.20 1.42 -11.01
C LEU A 188 19.72 2.77 -10.52
N LYS A 189 19.21 3.23 -9.39
CA LYS A 189 19.75 4.41 -8.74
C LYS A 189 21.16 4.11 -8.23
N SER A 190 22.09 4.97 -8.56
CA SER A 190 23.36 5.08 -7.85
C SER A 190 23.12 5.74 -6.49
N GLU A 191 23.80 5.28 -5.46
CA GLU A 191 23.81 5.92 -4.14
C GLU A 191 24.09 7.42 -4.21
#